data_c4c197e4879faf241c308b2b01463f41
#
_entry.id   c4c197e4879faf241c308b2b01463f41
#
_cell.length_a   1.000
_cell.length_b   1.000
_cell.length_c   1.000
_cell.angle_alpha   90.00
_cell.angle_beta   90.00
_cell.angle_gamma   90.00
#
_symmetry.space_group_name_H-M   'P 1'
#
loop_
_entity.id
_entity.type
_entity.pdbx_description
1 polymer ?
#
loop_
_entity_poly.entity_id
_entity_poly.type
_entity_poly.pdbx_seq_one_letter_code
_entity_poly.pdbx_strand_id
1 'polypeptide(L)'
;MKKFVALLLTVALLTPLCALAEDVETAAVSNVTANAVAESENVYKITAPYSGVLLPFDLESGDPVSKGDTLFALDTVKVYAPVDGTVQAVFAETGDLCEDVTALYGMIACIERTLPQVAQASTSGAYNDEENRLIHVGETVYFYQTSDKDNEGEGRVTAVNGSDYTVELTAGDFENGDSIKIYRDEKMGTKSCIGSGTIERAADVAVSGTGRVLSCAVQPGQTVRKGQLLFELSGQDAEADVTGAVITADHDGTVELAAGAASGQQVYKGQLLASIHDLSAMNVVAEVDEIDLERVHVGDTLTVVFDCYPQEEVSGTVQSISLIGNAKQNATYYDVTLSISTSWQVLPGMNATVWLPAGQ
;
A
#
# COMPACT_ATOMS: atom_id res chain seq x y z
N MET A 1 -90.22 -11.77 -67.14
CA MET A 1 -90.28 -11.21 -68.51
C MET A 1 -88.83 -11.18 -69.03
N LYS A 2 -88.61 -11.94 -70.08
CA LYS A 2 -87.82 -11.63 -71.29
C LYS A 2 -86.33 -11.22 -71.03
N LYS A 3 -85.31 -11.67 -71.68
CA LYS A 3 -85.07 -12.55 -72.85
C LYS A 3 -83.60 -12.83 -72.88
N PHE A 4 -83.18 -14.01 -73.16
CA PHE A 4 -82.30 -14.50 -74.22
C PHE A 4 -81.26 -13.46 -74.78
N VAL A 5 -79.98 -13.89 -74.93
CA VAL A 5 -79.43 -14.42 -76.18
C VAL A 5 -78.00 -14.97 -75.90
N ALA A 6 -77.75 -16.15 -76.39
CA ALA A 6 -76.47 -16.85 -76.52
C ALA A 6 -75.59 -16.22 -77.65
N LEU A 7 -74.33 -16.33 -77.62
CA LEU A 7 -73.51 -16.58 -78.84
C LEU A 7 -72.14 -17.19 -78.50
N LEU A 8 -71.90 -18.14 -79.33
CA LEU A 8 -70.89 -19.15 -79.44
C LEU A 8 -69.44 -18.61 -79.74
N LEU A 9 -68.52 -19.41 -79.31
CA LEU A 9 -67.30 -19.89 -80.04
C LEU A 9 -66.17 -18.87 -80.37
N THR A 10 -64.97 -19.04 -79.87
CA THR A 10 -63.86 -19.66 -80.66
C THR A 10 -62.70 -20.04 -79.72
N VAL A 11 -62.29 -21.28 -79.93
CA VAL A 11 -61.10 -21.87 -79.34
C VAL A 11 -59.83 -21.28 -80.04
N ALA A 12 -58.89 -20.74 -79.28
CA ALA A 12 -57.52 -20.59 -79.76
C ALA A 12 -56.60 -21.14 -78.68
N LEU A 13 -55.99 -22.29 -78.97
CA LEU A 13 -54.86 -22.87 -78.22
C LEU A 13 -53.70 -21.91 -78.33
N LEU A 14 -53.32 -21.34 -77.19
CA LEU A 14 -51.97 -20.77 -77.00
C LEU A 14 -51.40 -21.46 -75.79
N THR A 15 -50.45 -22.33 -76.00
CA THR A 15 -49.59 -22.89 -74.95
C THR A 15 -48.71 -21.79 -74.33
N PRO A 16 -48.72 -21.54 -73.03
CA PRO A 16 -47.66 -20.74 -72.41
C PRO A 16 -46.48 -21.60 -72.22
N LEU A 17 -45.37 -21.18 -72.82
CA LEU A 17 -44.02 -21.58 -72.56
C LEU A 17 -43.74 -21.31 -71.04
N CYS A 18 -43.70 -22.40 -70.25
CA CYS A 18 -43.27 -22.30 -68.86
C CYS A 18 -41.77 -21.99 -68.87
N ALA A 19 -41.42 -20.70 -68.67
CA ALA A 19 -40.11 -20.36 -68.26
C ALA A 19 -39.86 -20.87 -66.83
N LEU A 20 -39.02 -21.87 -66.71
CA LEU A 20 -38.42 -22.27 -65.43
C LEU A 20 -37.64 -21.05 -64.95
N ALA A 21 -38.22 -20.28 -64.06
CA ALA A 21 -37.42 -19.45 -63.19
C ALA A 21 -36.73 -20.38 -62.22
N GLU A 22 -35.44 -20.61 -62.41
CA GLU A 22 -34.58 -21.12 -61.36
C GLU A 22 -34.69 -20.09 -60.21
N ASP A 23 -35.39 -20.46 -59.12
CA ASP A 23 -35.19 -19.84 -57.84
C ASP A 23 -33.71 -20.06 -57.47
N VAL A 24 -32.88 -19.06 -57.73
CA VAL A 24 -31.60 -18.94 -57.05
C VAL A 24 -31.96 -18.69 -55.62
N GLU A 25 -32.06 -19.73 -54.83
CA GLU A 25 -31.94 -19.66 -53.39
C GLU A 25 -30.60 -18.93 -53.12
N THR A 26 -30.68 -17.63 -52.91
CA THR A 26 -29.57 -16.94 -52.25
C THR A 26 -29.48 -17.63 -50.90
N ALA A 27 -28.55 -18.56 -50.79
CA ALA A 27 -28.13 -19.10 -49.49
C ALA A 27 -27.86 -17.93 -48.58
N ALA A 28 -28.70 -17.75 -47.57
CA ALA A 28 -28.44 -16.77 -46.51
C ALA A 28 -27.07 -17.15 -45.94
N VAL A 29 -26.07 -16.34 -46.24
CA VAL A 29 -24.78 -16.49 -45.61
C VAL A 29 -25.03 -16.30 -44.13
N SER A 30 -25.08 -17.41 -43.39
CA SER A 30 -25.19 -17.33 -41.93
C SER A 30 -23.90 -16.72 -41.44
N ASN A 31 -23.94 -15.44 -41.10
CA ASN A 31 -22.85 -14.77 -40.48
C ASN A 31 -22.62 -15.43 -39.12
N VAL A 32 -21.49 -16.14 -38.99
CA VAL A 32 -21.08 -16.71 -37.72
C VAL A 32 -20.48 -15.58 -36.91
N THR A 33 -20.89 -15.47 -35.66
CA THR A 33 -20.39 -14.41 -34.76
C THR A 33 -19.85 -15.02 -33.47
N ALA A 34 -18.87 -14.36 -32.88
CA ALA A 34 -18.32 -14.69 -31.59
C ALA A 34 -18.58 -13.53 -30.61
N ASN A 35 -18.94 -13.86 -29.37
CA ASN A 35 -19.00 -12.88 -28.32
C ASN A 35 -17.59 -12.44 -27.94
N ALA A 36 -17.43 -11.17 -27.61
CA ALA A 36 -16.14 -10.62 -27.32
C ALA A 36 -16.22 -9.54 -26.24
N VAL A 37 -15.10 -9.31 -25.58
CA VAL A 37 -14.95 -8.27 -24.56
C VAL A 37 -13.69 -7.46 -24.84
N ALA A 38 -13.76 -6.15 -24.62
CA ALA A 38 -12.61 -5.27 -24.72
C ALA A 38 -11.73 -5.42 -23.49
N GLU A 39 -10.42 -5.52 -23.71
CA GLU A 39 -9.42 -5.58 -22.65
C GLU A 39 -8.28 -4.60 -22.95
N SER A 40 -7.67 -4.05 -21.91
CA SER A 40 -6.42 -3.30 -22.08
C SER A 40 -5.28 -4.26 -22.41
N GLU A 41 -4.47 -3.94 -23.40
CA GLU A 41 -3.29 -4.74 -23.74
C GLU A 41 -2.30 -4.81 -22.59
N ASN A 42 -2.13 -3.69 -21.88
CA ASN A 42 -1.22 -3.55 -20.75
C ASN A 42 -2.01 -3.23 -19.48
N VAL A 43 -1.90 -4.11 -18.48
CA VAL A 43 -2.46 -3.90 -17.15
C VAL A 43 -1.35 -4.06 -16.12
N TYR A 44 -1.07 -2.97 -15.40
CA TYR A 44 -0.03 -2.92 -14.39
C TYR A 44 -0.65 -3.03 -13.00
N LYS A 45 -0.27 -4.06 -12.25
CA LYS A 45 -0.82 -4.35 -10.94
C LYS A 45 -0.02 -3.64 -9.86
N ILE A 46 -0.70 -2.82 -9.07
CA ILE A 46 -0.13 -2.14 -7.91
C ILE A 46 -0.49 -2.94 -6.66
N THR A 47 0.52 -3.44 -5.97
CA THR A 47 0.35 -4.27 -4.77
C THR A 47 1.00 -3.63 -3.55
N ALA A 48 0.54 -4.02 -2.36
CA ALA A 48 1.13 -3.57 -1.12
C ALA A 48 2.55 -4.17 -0.96
N PRO A 49 3.59 -3.34 -0.77
CA PRO A 49 4.97 -3.82 -0.64
C PRO A 49 5.24 -4.48 0.72
N TYR A 50 4.44 -4.19 1.72
CA TYR A 50 4.45 -4.81 3.05
C TYR A 50 3.06 -4.69 3.71
N SER A 51 2.86 -5.41 4.81
CA SER A 51 1.61 -5.36 5.57
C SER A 51 1.54 -4.09 6.41
N GLY A 52 0.42 -3.37 6.33
CA GLY A 52 0.22 -2.10 7.03
C GLY A 52 -1.19 -1.56 6.87
N VAL A 53 -1.43 -0.37 7.37
CA VAL A 53 -2.71 0.34 7.22
C VAL A 53 -2.57 1.38 6.12
N LEU A 54 -3.50 1.39 5.15
CA LEU A 54 -3.56 2.43 4.12
C LEU A 54 -3.91 3.78 4.76
N LEU A 55 -3.06 4.77 4.54
CA LEU A 55 -3.37 6.15 4.90
C LEU A 55 -4.49 6.70 4.01
N PRO A 56 -5.19 7.77 4.43
CA PRO A 56 -6.20 8.42 3.60
C PRO A 56 -5.64 8.83 2.24
N PHE A 57 -6.40 8.57 1.19
CA PHE A 57 -6.12 8.94 -0.20
C PHE A 57 -7.41 9.37 -0.90
N ASP A 58 -7.29 10.18 -1.96
CA ASP A 58 -8.41 10.73 -2.72
C ASP A 58 -8.55 10.10 -4.13
N LEU A 59 -7.75 9.07 -4.43
CA LEU A 59 -7.75 8.38 -5.71
C LEU A 59 -9.04 7.59 -5.92
N GLU A 60 -9.65 7.75 -7.11
CA GLU A 60 -10.88 7.07 -7.51
C GLU A 60 -10.66 6.19 -8.77
N SER A 61 -11.50 5.16 -8.92
CA SER A 61 -11.47 4.36 -10.16
C SER A 61 -11.92 5.22 -11.35
N GLY A 62 -11.10 5.25 -12.40
CA GLY A 62 -11.28 6.09 -13.57
C GLY A 62 -10.33 7.31 -13.62
N ASP A 63 -9.60 7.57 -12.54
CA ASP A 63 -8.63 8.66 -12.51
C ASP A 63 -7.44 8.39 -13.43
N PRO A 64 -7.01 9.37 -14.24
CA PRO A 64 -5.77 9.28 -14.99
C PRO A 64 -4.58 9.49 -14.07
N VAL A 65 -3.54 8.68 -14.24
CA VAL A 65 -2.29 8.80 -13.49
C VAL A 65 -1.09 8.79 -14.42
N SER A 66 -0.04 9.46 -13.99
CA SER A 66 1.25 9.48 -14.67
C SER A 66 2.31 8.74 -13.84
N LYS A 67 3.29 8.20 -14.53
CA LYS A 67 4.43 7.55 -13.86
C LYS A 67 5.07 8.48 -12.82
N GLY A 68 5.18 7.99 -11.59
CA GLY A 68 5.72 8.72 -10.43
C GLY A 68 4.65 9.39 -9.56
N ASP A 69 3.39 9.43 -10.00
CA ASP A 69 2.30 9.94 -9.17
C ASP A 69 2.11 9.06 -7.93
N THR A 70 1.85 9.70 -6.79
CA THR A 70 1.54 9.00 -5.55
C THR A 70 0.13 8.42 -5.61
N LEU A 71 0.02 7.10 -5.46
CA LEU A 71 -1.25 6.40 -5.45
C LEU A 71 -1.73 6.13 -4.02
N PHE A 72 -0.85 5.56 -3.21
CA PHE A 72 -1.15 5.17 -1.83
C PHE A 72 0.03 5.48 -0.92
N ALA A 73 -0.25 5.52 0.38
CA ALA A 73 0.77 5.49 1.41
C ALA A 73 0.34 4.50 2.50
N LEU A 74 1.31 3.79 3.06
CA LEU A 74 1.11 2.92 4.21
C LEU A 74 1.54 3.62 5.49
N ASP A 75 0.87 3.32 6.60
CA ASP A 75 1.28 3.81 7.91
C ASP A 75 2.63 3.19 8.31
N THR A 76 3.44 3.98 9.01
CA THR A 76 4.79 3.60 9.44
C THR A 76 4.90 3.60 10.95
N VAL A 77 5.76 2.74 11.48
CA VAL A 77 6.14 2.79 12.89
C VAL A 77 7.23 3.85 13.06
N LYS A 78 6.93 4.87 13.86
CA LYS A 78 7.87 5.97 14.13
C LYS A 78 8.61 5.74 15.43
N VAL A 79 9.93 5.77 15.38
CA VAL A 79 10.81 5.66 16.54
C VAL A 79 11.34 7.03 16.90
N TYR A 80 11.09 7.44 18.15
CA TYR A 80 11.45 8.76 18.65
C TYR A 80 12.55 8.69 19.72
N ALA A 81 13.29 9.77 19.86
CA ALA A 81 14.27 9.91 20.93
C ALA A 81 13.60 9.86 22.30
N PRO A 82 13.97 8.92 23.19
CA PRO A 82 13.38 8.79 24.52
C PRO A 82 13.90 9.85 25.51
N VAL A 83 15.02 10.49 25.20
CA VAL A 83 15.71 11.51 26.04
C VAL A 83 16.30 12.62 25.18
N ASP A 84 16.63 13.75 25.82
CA ASP A 84 17.51 14.76 25.25
C ASP A 84 18.96 14.24 25.31
N GLY A 85 19.71 14.42 24.21
CA GLY A 85 21.08 13.89 24.19
C GLY A 85 21.76 14.07 22.84
N THR A 86 22.90 13.38 22.70
CA THR A 86 23.67 13.33 21.47
C THR A 86 23.68 11.88 20.95
N VAL A 87 23.38 11.70 19.66
CA VAL A 87 23.46 10.39 19.03
C VAL A 87 24.92 9.94 18.97
N GLN A 88 25.29 8.94 19.76
CA GLN A 88 26.63 8.38 19.81
C GLN A 88 26.93 7.52 18.58
N ALA A 89 25.96 6.66 18.23
CA ALA A 89 26.05 5.74 17.10
C ALA A 89 24.67 5.47 16.48
N VAL A 90 24.67 5.22 15.19
CA VAL A 90 23.54 4.67 14.41
C VAL A 90 24.07 3.39 13.79
N PHE A 91 23.43 2.27 14.10
CA PHE A 91 23.83 0.94 13.63
C PHE A 91 22.95 0.44 12.49
N ALA A 92 21.71 0.98 12.38
CA ALA A 92 20.75 0.59 11.36
C ALA A 92 20.74 1.60 10.20
N GLU A 93 20.83 1.09 8.98
CA GLU A 93 20.74 1.86 7.74
C GLU A 93 19.39 1.59 7.05
N THR A 94 19.01 2.44 6.08
CA THR A 94 17.82 2.23 5.26
C THR A 94 17.90 0.88 4.54
N GLY A 95 16.86 0.08 4.66
CA GLY A 95 16.78 -1.28 4.13
C GLY A 95 17.14 -2.37 5.13
N ASP A 96 17.71 -2.06 6.30
CA ASP A 96 18.03 -3.05 7.33
C ASP A 96 16.79 -3.52 8.09
N LEU A 97 16.81 -4.78 8.54
CA LEU A 97 15.83 -5.31 9.49
C LEU A 97 16.30 -5.02 10.92
N CYS A 98 15.50 -4.28 11.69
CA CYS A 98 15.87 -3.83 13.05
C CYS A 98 16.22 -5.00 13.98
N GLU A 99 15.56 -6.15 13.82
CA GLU A 99 15.80 -7.35 14.59
C GLU A 99 17.20 -7.91 14.36
N ASP A 100 17.67 -7.92 13.11
CA ASP A 100 19.02 -8.40 12.77
C ASP A 100 20.09 -7.47 13.33
N VAL A 101 19.89 -6.15 13.20
CA VAL A 101 20.79 -5.12 13.76
C VAL A 101 20.83 -5.21 15.27
N THR A 102 19.67 -5.37 15.92
CA THR A 102 19.56 -5.53 17.37
C THR A 102 20.23 -6.83 17.85
N ALA A 103 20.14 -7.92 17.09
CA ALA A 103 20.82 -9.18 17.43
C ALA A 103 22.35 -9.03 17.42
N LEU A 104 22.90 -8.17 16.55
CA LEU A 104 24.35 -7.93 16.44
C LEU A 104 24.86 -6.91 17.47
N TYR A 105 24.15 -5.79 17.64
CA TYR A 105 24.62 -4.62 18.39
C TYR A 105 23.84 -4.34 19.68
N GLY A 106 22.76 -5.05 19.92
CA GLY A 106 21.86 -4.84 21.06
C GLY A 106 20.89 -3.67 20.91
N MET A 107 21.03 -2.85 19.85
CA MET A 107 20.25 -1.65 19.60
C MET A 107 20.37 -1.22 18.14
N ILE A 108 19.45 -0.35 17.67
CA ILE A 108 19.53 0.26 16.34
C ILE A 108 20.25 1.63 16.36
N ALA A 109 20.22 2.33 17.49
CA ALA A 109 21.01 3.53 17.74
C ALA A 109 21.28 3.70 19.24
N CYS A 110 22.26 4.53 19.57
CA CYS A 110 22.66 4.85 20.94
C CYS A 110 22.65 6.36 21.16
N ILE A 111 22.05 6.82 22.26
CA ILE A 111 21.99 8.25 22.64
C ILE A 111 22.67 8.45 23.99
N GLU A 112 23.72 9.27 24.02
CA GLU A 112 24.29 9.79 25.26
C GLU A 112 23.38 10.91 25.78
N ARG A 113 23.00 10.83 27.06
CA ARG A 113 22.12 11.83 27.69
C ARG A 113 22.83 13.19 27.82
N THR A 114 22.08 14.28 27.62
CA THR A 114 22.56 15.62 27.92
C THR A 114 22.87 15.79 29.41
N LEU A 115 22.08 15.11 30.27
CA LEU A 115 22.31 15.06 31.70
C LEU A 115 22.78 13.65 32.07
N PRO A 116 24.09 13.40 32.10
CA PRO A 116 24.61 12.03 32.23
C PRO A 116 24.67 11.56 33.66
N GLN A 117 24.31 12.39 34.66
CA GLN A 117 24.38 12.05 36.10
C GLN A 117 22.98 11.75 36.66
N VAL A 118 22.92 10.68 37.40
CA VAL A 118 21.75 10.26 38.17
C VAL A 118 22.13 9.91 39.57
N ALA A 119 21.26 10.14 40.55
CA ALA A 119 21.40 9.60 41.88
C ALA A 119 20.52 8.36 42.03
N GLN A 120 21.14 7.24 42.41
CA GLN A 120 20.40 6.06 42.92
C GLN A 120 20.15 6.30 44.40
N ALA A 121 18.91 6.43 44.79
CA ALA A 121 18.52 6.92 46.10
C ALA A 121 17.52 5.96 46.77
N SER A 122 17.45 6.02 48.10
CA SER A 122 16.51 5.26 48.91
C SER A 122 15.95 6.12 50.02
N THR A 123 14.65 5.88 50.35
CA THR A 123 13.96 6.50 51.49
C THR A 123 14.40 5.93 52.84
N SER A 124 15.37 5.01 52.88
CA SER A 124 15.84 4.38 54.16
C SER A 124 16.42 5.38 55.16
N GLY A 125 16.94 6.55 54.67
CA GLY A 125 17.44 7.65 55.49
C GLY A 125 16.45 8.82 55.63
N ALA A 126 15.21 8.67 55.21
CA ALA A 126 14.21 9.74 55.32
C ALA A 126 13.86 10.10 56.76
N TYR A 127 13.48 11.37 57.00
CA TYR A 127 12.93 11.79 58.30
C TYR A 127 11.66 10.98 58.59
N ASN A 128 11.37 10.69 59.87
CA ASN A 128 10.33 9.77 60.36
C ASN A 128 8.86 10.10 59.99
N ASP A 129 8.66 10.93 59.03
CA ASP A 129 7.33 11.32 58.55
C ASP A 129 6.88 10.39 57.42
N GLU A 130 5.64 9.89 57.48
CA GLU A 130 5.14 8.97 56.44
C GLU A 130 5.15 9.65 55.05
N GLU A 131 4.88 10.95 54.98
CA GLU A 131 4.90 11.73 53.76
C GLU A 131 6.28 11.76 53.09
N ASN A 132 7.37 11.75 53.88
CA ASN A 132 8.72 11.75 53.35
C ASN A 132 9.14 10.45 52.68
N ARG A 133 8.37 9.40 52.85
CA ARG A 133 8.60 8.08 52.18
C ARG A 133 7.77 7.91 50.93
N LEU A 134 6.80 8.81 50.70
CA LEU A 134 6.02 8.83 49.47
C LEU A 134 6.73 9.68 48.41
N ILE A 135 7.37 9.04 47.45
CA ILE A 135 8.08 9.71 46.38
C ILE A 135 7.28 9.54 45.09
N HIS A 136 7.19 10.61 44.30
CA HIS A 136 6.48 10.56 43.01
C HIS A 136 7.43 10.92 41.85
N VAL A 137 7.23 10.25 40.72
CA VAL A 137 7.92 10.59 39.49
C VAL A 137 7.54 12.02 39.08
N GLY A 138 8.56 12.83 38.74
CA GLY A 138 8.40 14.22 38.37
C GLY A 138 8.59 15.23 39.50
N GLU A 139 8.75 14.79 40.78
CA GLU A 139 9.09 15.70 41.88
C GLU A 139 10.47 16.33 41.64
N THR A 140 10.58 17.64 41.92
CA THR A 140 11.87 18.32 42.05
C THR A 140 12.38 18.07 43.44
N VAL A 141 13.66 17.75 43.57
CA VAL A 141 14.36 17.47 44.81
C VAL A 141 15.68 18.22 44.88
N TYR A 142 16.13 18.53 46.10
CA TYR A 142 17.35 19.25 46.40
C TYR A 142 18.26 18.39 47.23
N PHE A 143 19.54 18.51 47.05
CA PHE A 143 20.51 17.65 47.74
C PHE A 143 21.86 18.34 47.91
N TYR A 144 22.61 17.88 48.91
CA TYR A 144 24.01 18.24 49.08
C TYR A 144 24.88 16.99 49.19
N GLN A 145 26.16 17.16 48.86
CA GLN A 145 27.15 16.11 49.05
C GLN A 145 27.42 15.89 50.54
N THR A 146 27.40 14.64 51.03
CA THR A 146 27.54 14.37 52.46
C THR A 146 28.92 14.71 53.02
N SER A 147 29.98 14.70 52.19
CA SER A 147 31.33 15.11 52.51
C SER A 147 31.58 16.62 52.45
N ASP A 148 30.80 17.34 51.64
CA ASP A 148 30.87 18.78 51.43
C ASP A 148 29.47 19.38 51.30
N LYS A 149 28.96 19.97 52.39
CA LYS A 149 27.61 20.52 52.43
C LYS A 149 27.41 21.78 51.58
N ASP A 150 28.50 22.42 51.17
CA ASP A 150 28.45 23.63 50.33
C ASP A 150 28.31 23.21 48.85
N ASN A 151 28.54 21.93 48.51
CA ASN A 151 28.24 21.37 47.19
C ASN A 151 26.79 20.91 47.14
N GLU A 152 25.91 21.81 46.66
CA GLU A 152 24.49 21.65 46.56
C GLU A 152 24.04 21.37 45.10
N GLY A 153 22.94 20.67 44.95
CA GLY A 153 22.36 20.34 43.63
C GLY A 153 20.87 20.23 43.67
N GLU A 154 20.31 20.23 42.46
CA GLU A 154 18.89 20.04 42.18
C GLU A 154 18.71 18.88 41.19
N GLY A 155 17.62 18.15 41.32
CA GLY A 155 17.32 17.08 40.41
C GLY A 155 15.80 16.78 40.35
N ARG A 156 15.48 15.91 39.43
CA ARG A 156 14.10 15.47 39.23
C ARG A 156 13.98 13.96 39.37
N VAL A 157 13.00 13.50 40.11
CA VAL A 157 12.70 12.08 40.23
C VAL A 157 12.21 11.52 38.91
N THR A 158 12.89 10.51 38.37
CA THR A 158 12.59 9.90 37.07
C THR A 158 11.99 8.49 37.20
N ALA A 159 12.31 7.79 38.28
CA ALA A 159 11.77 6.46 38.55
C ALA A 159 11.60 6.23 40.06
N VAL A 160 10.61 5.43 40.43
CA VAL A 160 10.34 4.99 41.81
C VAL A 160 10.03 3.51 41.81
N ASN A 161 10.74 2.77 42.68
CA ASN A 161 10.55 1.33 42.85
C ASN A 161 10.55 0.98 44.36
N GLY A 162 9.37 0.99 44.98
CA GLY A 162 9.21 0.79 46.42
C GLY A 162 9.89 1.90 47.22
N SER A 163 10.92 1.56 48.00
CA SER A 163 11.72 2.51 48.80
C SER A 163 12.83 3.19 47.97
N ASP A 164 13.14 2.63 46.79
CA ASP A 164 14.23 3.09 45.96
C ASP A 164 13.72 4.03 44.86
N TYR A 165 14.47 5.03 44.52
CA TYR A 165 14.12 5.98 43.48
C TYR A 165 15.37 6.55 42.80
N THR A 166 15.20 6.94 41.53
CA THR A 166 16.25 7.54 40.71
C THR A 166 15.96 9.03 40.53
N VAL A 167 16.98 9.84 40.75
CA VAL A 167 16.94 11.29 40.51
C VAL A 167 17.90 11.64 39.38
N GLU A 168 17.38 12.27 38.34
CA GLU A 168 18.20 12.88 37.28
C GLU A 168 18.67 14.25 37.76
N LEU A 169 19.97 14.50 37.75
CA LEU A 169 20.56 15.76 38.18
C LEU A 169 20.29 16.86 37.15
N THR A 170 19.71 17.97 37.58
CA THR A 170 19.45 19.14 36.73
C THR A 170 20.41 20.30 37.02
N ALA A 171 21.02 20.34 38.22
CA ALA A 171 22.03 21.30 38.60
C ALA A 171 22.97 20.72 39.67
N GLY A 172 24.17 21.26 39.76
CA GLY A 172 25.23 20.88 40.70
C GLY A 172 26.40 20.24 39.98
N ASP A 173 27.54 20.18 40.65
CA ASP A 173 28.81 19.63 40.15
C ASP A 173 29.22 18.48 41.05
N PHE A 174 28.94 17.26 40.66
CA PHE A 174 29.17 16.05 41.44
C PHE A 174 30.02 15.07 40.64
N GLU A 175 30.79 14.27 41.39
CA GLU A 175 31.56 13.16 40.83
C GLU A 175 30.83 11.83 40.99
N ASN A 176 31.18 10.89 40.12
CA ASN A 176 30.64 9.53 40.20
C ASN A 176 31.12 8.87 41.52
N GLY A 177 30.18 8.36 42.31
CA GLY A 177 30.42 7.80 43.62
C GLY A 177 30.15 8.77 44.79
N ASP A 178 29.85 10.03 44.53
CA ASP A 178 29.50 10.98 45.57
C ASP A 178 28.23 10.56 46.30
N SER A 179 28.26 10.57 47.63
CA SER A 179 27.10 10.31 48.47
C SER A 179 26.35 11.61 48.76
N ILE A 180 25.06 11.64 48.53
CA ILE A 180 24.20 12.79 48.70
C ILE A 180 23.09 12.53 49.71
N LYS A 181 22.61 13.62 50.34
CA LYS A 181 21.44 13.61 51.17
C LYS A 181 20.32 14.44 50.51
N ILE A 182 19.15 13.89 50.35
CA ILE A 182 18.11 14.41 49.44
C ILE A 182 16.93 14.95 50.26
N TYR A 183 16.39 16.09 49.81
CA TYR A 183 15.37 16.86 50.45
C TYR A 183 14.27 17.28 49.48
N ARG A 184 13.03 17.46 49.99
CA ARG A 184 11.89 17.91 49.18
C ARG A 184 11.85 19.44 49.04
N ASP A 185 12.45 20.19 49.94
CA ASP A 185 12.51 21.63 49.87
C ASP A 185 13.93 22.19 49.66
N GLU A 186 14.04 23.32 49.00
CA GLU A 186 15.31 24.01 48.69
C GLU A 186 16.13 24.37 49.92
N LYS A 187 15.48 24.57 51.06
CA LYS A 187 16.18 24.93 52.33
C LYS A 187 16.81 23.69 52.98
N MET A 188 16.58 22.53 52.46
CA MET A 188 17.11 21.26 52.92
C MET A 188 16.99 21.04 54.44
N GLY A 189 15.80 21.46 54.98
CA GLY A 189 15.49 21.31 56.39
C GLY A 189 15.40 19.86 56.82
N THR A 190 15.83 19.52 58.04
CA THR A 190 15.87 18.12 58.52
C THR A 190 14.53 17.40 58.34
N LYS A 191 13.41 18.14 58.47
CA LYS A 191 12.03 17.56 58.39
C LYS A 191 11.62 17.22 56.93
N SER A 192 12.25 17.80 55.92
CA SER A 192 11.97 17.54 54.51
C SER A 192 12.90 16.50 53.89
N CYS A 193 13.78 15.88 54.68
CA CYS A 193 14.68 14.84 54.20
C CYS A 193 13.88 13.61 53.76
N ILE A 194 14.05 13.26 52.49
CA ILE A 194 13.39 12.13 51.83
C ILE A 194 14.33 10.93 51.59
N GLY A 195 15.60 11.06 51.95
CA GLY A 195 16.51 9.95 51.84
C GLY A 195 17.95 10.33 51.54
N SER A 196 18.67 9.37 51.06
CA SER A 196 20.09 9.51 50.62
C SER A 196 20.34 8.67 49.38
N GLY A 197 21.35 9.03 48.63
CA GLY A 197 21.70 8.34 47.38
C GLY A 197 23.17 8.44 47.04
N THR A 198 23.55 7.81 45.96
CA THR A 198 24.89 7.87 45.38
C THR A 198 24.78 8.36 43.95
N ILE A 199 25.64 9.28 43.56
CA ILE A 199 25.72 9.79 42.19
C ILE A 199 26.41 8.76 41.31
N GLU A 200 25.78 8.47 40.17
CA GLU A 200 26.30 7.55 39.16
C GLU A 200 26.13 8.19 37.77
N ARG A 201 26.98 7.76 36.84
CA ARG A 201 26.77 8.08 35.43
C ARG A 201 25.63 7.23 34.92
N ALA A 202 24.59 7.84 34.40
CA ALA A 202 23.52 7.13 33.71
C ALA A 202 24.07 6.42 32.45
N ALA A 203 23.63 5.23 32.22
CA ALA A 203 23.96 4.53 31.00
C ALA A 203 23.40 5.27 29.78
N ASP A 204 24.09 5.16 28.67
CA ASP A 204 23.60 5.61 27.39
C ASP A 204 22.31 4.88 27.02
N VAL A 205 21.46 5.55 26.29
CA VAL A 205 20.12 5.05 25.99
C VAL A 205 20.13 4.28 24.69
N ALA A 206 19.84 2.98 24.79
CA ALA A 206 19.62 2.13 23.64
C ALA A 206 18.27 2.47 22.99
N VAL A 207 18.30 2.68 21.69
CA VAL A 207 17.10 2.82 20.86
C VAL A 207 16.87 1.50 20.16
N SER A 208 15.63 1.00 20.22
CA SER A 208 15.21 -0.24 19.55
C SER A 208 13.97 0.02 18.70
N GLY A 209 13.72 -0.88 17.76
CA GLY A 209 12.55 -0.87 16.87
C GLY A 209 12.31 -2.26 16.32
N THR A 210 11.17 -2.44 15.68
CA THR A 210 10.78 -3.69 15.00
C THR A 210 10.35 -3.37 13.57
N GLY A 211 10.76 -4.22 12.62
CA GLY A 211 10.50 -4.04 11.20
C GLY A 211 11.71 -3.50 10.43
N ARG A 212 11.49 -3.11 9.19
CA ARG A 212 12.56 -2.67 8.29
C ARG A 212 12.68 -1.15 8.29
N VAL A 213 13.90 -0.64 8.28
CA VAL A 213 14.18 0.80 8.24
C VAL A 213 13.84 1.36 6.86
N LEU A 214 12.82 2.23 6.81
CA LEU A 214 12.44 2.98 5.60
C LEU A 214 13.24 4.26 5.48
N SER A 215 13.46 4.95 6.61
CA SER A 215 14.29 6.15 6.68
C SER A 215 14.95 6.32 8.03
N CYS A 216 16.14 6.92 8.02
CA CYS A 216 16.86 7.34 9.22
C CYS A 216 17.03 8.88 9.17
N ALA A 217 16.44 9.56 10.17
CA ALA A 217 16.40 11.02 10.25
C ALA A 217 17.57 11.63 11.04
N VAL A 218 18.51 10.82 11.53
CA VAL A 218 19.60 11.27 12.42
C VAL A 218 20.96 10.69 12.01
N GLN A 219 22.01 11.35 12.46
CA GLN A 219 23.39 10.97 12.20
C GLN A 219 24.20 10.95 13.51
N PRO A 220 25.27 10.15 13.61
CA PRO A 220 26.22 10.21 14.74
C PRO A 220 26.75 11.61 14.98
N GLY A 221 26.81 12.03 16.24
CA GLY A 221 27.21 13.36 16.66
C GLY A 221 26.07 14.40 16.67
N GLN A 222 24.88 14.08 16.16
CA GLN A 222 23.75 15.00 16.15
C GLN A 222 23.09 15.08 17.52
N THR A 223 22.81 16.33 17.98
CA THR A 223 22.01 16.55 19.19
C THR A 223 20.54 16.35 18.88
N VAL A 224 19.84 15.60 19.73
CA VAL A 224 18.42 15.28 19.62
C VAL A 224 17.67 15.68 20.88
N ARG A 225 16.39 15.99 20.72
CA ARG A 225 15.46 16.26 21.83
C ARG A 225 14.54 15.08 22.04
N LYS A 226 14.12 14.85 23.26
CA LYS A 226 13.08 13.87 23.57
C LYS A 226 11.83 14.09 22.69
N GLY A 227 11.36 13.02 22.03
CA GLY A 227 10.24 13.08 21.10
C GLY A 227 10.64 13.47 19.67
N GLN A 228 11.92 13.71 19.38
CA GLN A 228 12.39 13.91 18.01
C GLN A 228 12.38 12.58 17.24
N LEU A 229 11.89 12.60 15.99
CA LEU A 229 11.88 11.43 15.12
C LEU A 229 13.33 10.98 14.82
N LEU A 230 13.59 9.69 14.97
CA LEU A 230 14.87 9.05 14.67
C LEU A 230 14.78 8.14 13.45
N PHE A 231 13.76 7.28 13.41
CA PHE A 231 13.54 6.32 12.32
C PHE A 231 12.07 6.22 11.95
N GLU A 232 11.81 5.90 10.68
CA GLU A 232 10.54 5.38 10.21
C GLU A 232 10.75 3.94 9.77
N LEU A 233 9.89 3.05 10.25
CA LEU A 233 9.99 1.61 10.04
C LEU A 233 8.72 1.10 9.34
N SER A 234 8.88 0.10 8.47
CA SER A 234 7.78 -0.65 7.87
C SER A 234 7.39 -1.86 8.72
N GLY A 235 6.42 -2.65 8.23
CA GLY A 235 6.19 -4.01 8.73
C GLY A 235 7.43 -4.91 8.55
N GLN A 236 7.53 -5.96 9.37
CA GLN A 236 8.64 -6.93 9.33
C GLN A 236 8.75 -7.71 8.01
N ASP A 237 7.65 -7.80 7.25
CA ASP A 237 7.53 -8.51 5.97
C ASP A 237 7.99 -7.69 4.76
N ALA A 238 8.42 -6.43 4.96
CA ALA A 238 8.96 -5.60 3.88
C ALA A 238 10.28 -6.18 3.34
N GLU A 239 10.48 -6.07 2.02
CA GLU A 239 11.74 -6.46 1.37
C GLU A 239 12.81 -5.38 1.51
N ALA A 240 14.08 -5.74 1.30
CA ALA A 240 15.20 -4.84 1.54
C ALA A 240 15.24 -3.63 0.57
N ASP A 241 14.59 -3.74 -0.58
CA ASP A 241 14.49 -2.68 -1.59
C ASP A 241 13.36 -1.68 -1.33
N VAL A 242 12.50 -1.95 -0.33
CA VAL A 242 11.44 -1.02 0.07
C VAL A 242 12.05 0.15 0.85
N THR A 243 12.11 1.32 0.21
CA THR A 243 12.75 2.53 0.76
C THR A 243 11.78 3.64 1.14
N GLY A 244 10.48 3.35 1.22
CA GLY A 244 9.49 4.36 1.58
C GLY A 244 8.11 3.77 1.89
N ALA A 245 7.27 4.60 2.48
CA ALA A 245 5.87 4.26 2.79
C ALA A 245 4.92 4.59 1.64
N VAL A 246 5.40 5.29 0.61
CA VAL A 246 4.61 5.78 -0.52
C VAL A 246 4.68 4.78 -1.68
N ILE A 247 3.52 4.46 -2.24
CA ILE A 247 3.37 3.61 -3.40
C ILE A 247 3.02 4.52 -4.58
N THR A 248 3.87 4.51 -5.60
CA THR A 248 3.73 5.37 -6.78
C THR A 248 3.34 4.56 -8.01
N ALA A 249 2.74 5.24 -9.00
CA ALA A 249 2.51 4.68 -10.33
C ALA A 249 3.85 4.42 -11.02
N ASP A 250 4.04 3.23 -11.57
CA ASP A 250 5.20 2.87 -12.37
C ASP A 250 5.00 3.09 -13.87
N HIS A 251 3.75 3.31 -14.29
CA HIS A 251 3.32 3.58 -15.66
C HIS A 251 2.22 4.65 -15.71
N ASP A 252 2.08 5.28 -16.87
CA ASP A 252 0.95 6.13 -17.19
C ASP A 252 -0.29 5.26 -17.47
N GLY A 253 -1.48 5.75 -17.17
CA GLY A 253 -2.73 5.05 -17.48
C GLY A 253 -3.93 5.51 -16.68
N THR A 254 -4.96 4.70 -16.63
CA THR A 254 -6.18 4.94 -15.85
C THR A 254 -6.30 3.90 -14.74
N VAL A 255 -6.54 4.37 -13.53
CA VAL A 255 -6.60 3.53 -12.33
C VAL A 255 -7.94 2.81 -12.20
N GLU A 256 -7.89 1.55 -11.81
CA GLU A 256 -9.00 0.79 -11.26
C GLU A 256 -8.64 0.34 -9.85
N LEU A 257 -9.39 0.79 -8.85
CA LEU A 257 -9.16 0.42 -7.45
C LEU A 257 -9.62 -1.02 -7.19
N ALA A 258 -8.82 -1.78 -6.48
CA ALA A 258 -9.22 -3.11 -6.00
C ALA A 258 -10.27 -2.98 -4.87
N ALA A 259 -11.22 -3.93 -4.80
CA ALA A 259 -12.32 -3.90 -3.83
C ALA A 259 -11.90 -3.83 -2.35
N GLY A 260 -10.64 -4.19 -2.03
CA GLY A 260 -10.09 -4.13 -0.67
C GLY A 260 -9.22 -2.91 -0.39
N ALA A 261 -9.07 -1.98 -1.34
CA ALA A 261 -8.26 -0.77 -1.17
C ALA A 261 -9.14 0.38 -0.67
N ALA A 262 -9.19 0.58 0.63
CA ALA A 262 -9.92 1.70 1.25
C ALA A 262 -9.05 2.38 2.30
N SER A 263 -9.25 3.71 2.46
CA SER A 263 -8.57 4.51 3.49
C SER A 263 -8.81 3.93 4.88
N GLY A 264 -7.74 3.72 5.66
CA GLY A 264 -7.78 3.11 6.99
C GLY A 264 -7.90 1.59 7.00
N GLN A 265 -7.90 0.93 5.83
CA GLN A 265 -7.98 -0.52 5.72
C GLN A 265 -6.61 -1.16 5.98
N GLN A 266 -6.61 -2.25 6.76
CA GLN A 266 -5.45 -3.12 6.88
C GLN A 266 -5.24 -3.90 5.58
N VAL A 267 -4.04 -3.84 5.04
CA VAL A 267 -3.62 -4.59 3.85
C VAL A 267 -2.42 -5.48 4.18
N TYR A 268 -2.22 -6.50 3.36
CA TYR A 268 -1.14 -7.46 3.52
C TYR A 268 -0.18 -7.39 2.33
N LYS A 269 1.08 -7.73 2.56
CA LYS A 269 2.11 -7.80 1.51
C LYS A 269 1.59 -8.59 0.29
N GLY A 270 1.76 -8.03 -0.90
CA GLY A 270 1.32 -8.63 -2.16
C GLY A 270 -0.19 -8.49 -2.45
N GLN A 271 -0.98 -7.91 -1.53
CA GLN A 271 -2.39 -7.63 -1.79
C GLN A 271 -2.54 -6.61 -2.91
N LEU A 272 -3.39 -6.89 -3.90
CA LEU A 272 -3.73 -5.95 -4.97
C LEU A 272 -4.44 -4.73 -4.38
N LEU A 273 -3.95 -3.55 -4.70
CA LEU A 273 -4.52 -2.26 -4.31
C LEU A 273 -5.21 -1.57 -5.47
N ALA A 274 -4.60 -1.61 -6.64
CA ALA A 274 -5.12 -1.03 -7.87
C ALA A 274 -4.54 -1.74 -9.09
N SER A 275 -5.18 -1.52 -10.23
CA SER A 275 -4.64 -1.82 -11.56
C SER A 275 -4.56 -0.53 -12.36
N ILE A 276 -3.50 -0.33 -13.12
CA ILE A 276 -3.37 0.77 -14.07
C ILE A 276 -3.56 0.19 -15.47
N HIS A 277 -4.59 0.67 -16.18
CA HIS A 277 -4.94 0.25 -17.53
C HIS A 277 -4.40 1.25 -18.55
N ASP A 278 -3.64 0.75 -19.52
CA ASP A 278 -3.24 1.54 -20.69
C ASP A 278 -4.41 1.57 -21.70
N LEU A 279 -5.19 2.63 -21.67
CA LEU A 279 -6.33 2.78 -22.57
C LEU A 279 -5.94 3.21 -24.00
N SER A 280 -4.65 3.45 -24.27
CA SER A 280 -4.15 3.76 -25.62
C SER A 280 -3.97 2.50 -26.48
N ALA A 281 -3.84 1.33 -25.86
CA ALA A 281 -3.65 0.05 -26.49
C ALA A 281 -4.76 -0.92 -26.03
N MET A 282 -5.85 -0.95 -26.78
CA MET A 282 -7.00 -1.80 -26.48
C MET A 282 -7.08 -2.98 -27.46
N ASN A 283 -7.36 -4.14 -26.92
CA ASN A 283 -7.65 -5.36 -27.63
C ASN A 283 -9.13 -5.77 -27.43
N VAL A 284 -9.60 -6.61 -28.34
CA VAL A 284 -10.87 -7.30 -28.17
C VAL A 284 -10.58 -8.80 -28.12
N VAL A 285 -11.01 -9.46 -27.06
CA VAL A 285 -10.87 -10.93 -26.90
C VAL A 285 -12.20 -11.56 -27.25
N ALA A 286 -12.22 -12.32 -28.34
CA ALA A 286 -13.40 -13.03 -28.85
C ALA A 286 -13.34 -14.50 -28.43
N GLU A 287 -14.45 -15.03 -27.90
CA GLU A 287 -14.63 -16.46 -27.60
C GLU A 287 -15.13 -17.19 -28.87
N VAL A 288 -14.23 -17.84 -29.58
CA VAL A 288 -14.54 -18.56 -30.81
C VAL A 288 -14.75 -20.06 -30.51
N ASP A 289 -15.88 -20.61 -30.97
CA ASP A 289 -16.17 -22.05 -30.85
C ASP A 289 -15.11 -22.88 -31.61
N GLU A 290 -14.75 -24.06 -31.06
CA GLU A 290 -13.80 -25.00 -31.64
C GLU A 290 -14.13 -25.34 -33.11
N ILE A 291 -15.42 -25.46 -33.44
CA ILE A 291 -15.88 -25.79 -34.78
C ILE A 291 -15.65 -24.65 -35.80
N ASP A 292 -15.56 -23.41 -35.31
CA ASP A 292 -15.36 -22.23 -36.17
C ASP A 292 -13.90 -21.73 -36.16
N LEU A 293 -13.03 -22.35 -35.35
CA LEU A 293 -11.66 -21.91 -35.17
C LEU A 293 -10.82 -22.03 -36.46
N GLU A 294 -11.13 -23.01 -37.31
CA GLU A 294 -10.46 -23.17 -38.61
C GLU A 294 -10.66 -21.99 -39.59
N ARG A 295 -11.63 -21.14 -39.31
CA ARG A 295 -11.97 -19.96 -40.13
C ARG A 295 -11.12 -18.73 -39.76
N VAL A 296 -10.38 -18.78 -38.64
CA VAL A 296 -9.69 -17.62 -38.10
C VAL A 296 -8.20 -17.90 -38.05
N HIS A 297 -7.41 -17.00 -38.65
CA HIS A 297 -5.95 -17.09 -38.65
C HIS A 297 -5.31 -15.81 -38.13
N VAL A 298 -4.15 -15.94 -37.55
CA VAL A 298 -3.35 -14.78 -37.15
C VAL A 298 -3.04 -13.91 -38.36
N GLY A 299 -3.33 -12.63 -38.26
CA GLY A 299 -3.21 -11.65 -39.33
C GLY A 299 -4.51 -11.36 -40.08
N ASP A 300 -5.59 -12.13 -39.84
CA ASP A 300 -6.89 -11.83 -40.43
C ASP A 300 -7.47 -10.52 -39.89
N THR A 301 -8.21 -9.82 -40.76
CA THR A 301 -8.96 -8.63 -40.36
C THR A 301 -10.43 -9.00 -40.24
N LEU A 302 -11.00 -8.84 -39.05
CA LEU A 302 -12.37 -9.17 -38.73
C LEU A 302 -13.14 -7.89 -38.37
N THR A 303 -14.46 -7.93 -38.59
CA THR A 303 -15.36 -6.84 -38.18
C THR A 303 -15.76 -7.02 -36.72
N VAL A 304 -15.59 -5.99 -35.93
CA VAL A 304 -15.95 -5.88 -34.52
C VAL A 304 -17.04 -4.82 -34.37
N VAL A 305 -18.13 -5.16 -33.71
CA VAL A 305 -19.22 -4.23 -33.40
C VAL A 305 -19.45 -4.23 -31.89
N PHE A 306 -19.30 -3.07 -31.28
CA PHE A 306 -19.54 -2.90 -29.84
C PHE A 306 -21.02 -2.70 -29.56
N ASP A 307 -21.52 -3.31 -28.48
CA ASP A 307 -22.94 -3.24 -28.11
C ASP A 307 -23.39 -1.78 -27.84
N CYS A 308 -22.48 -0.96 -27.32
CA CYS A 308 -22.76 0.47 -27.06
C CYS A 308 -22.76 1.34 -28.33
N TYR A 309 -22.17 0.86 -29.44
CA TYR A 309 -22.10 1.56 -30.74
C TYR A 309 -22.51 0.61 -31.89
N PRO A 310 -23.76 0.15 -31.94
CA PRO A 310 -24.18 -0.93 -32.86
C PRO A 310 -24.20 -0.53 -34.34
N GLN A 311 -23.98 0.76 -34.65
CA GLN A 311 -23.93 1.27 -36.02
C GLN A 311 -22.48 1.53 -36.50
N GLU A 312 -21.50 1.34 -35.60
CA GLU A 312 -20.08 1.54 -35.92
C GLU A 312 -19.36 0.21 -36.04
N GLU A 313 -18.87 -0.08 -37.22
CA GLU A 313 -18.01 -1.24 -37.48
C GLU A 313 -16.55 -0.86 -37.28
N VAL A 314 -15.85 -1.61 -36.43
CA VAL A 314 -14.43 -1.46 -36.15
C VAL A 314 -13.68 -2.60 -36.80
N SER A 315 -12.57 -2.31 -37.47
CA SER A 315 -11.68 -3.34 -37.98
C SER A 315 -10.74 -3.84 -36.88
N GLY A 316 -10.79 -5.13 -36.58
CA GLY A 316 -9.87 -5.81 -35.65
C GLY A 316 -8.93 -6.74 -36.40
N THR A 317 -7.63 -6.68 -36.09
CA THR A 317 -6.64 -7.62 -36.65
C THR A 317 -6.30 -8.69 -35.64
N VAL A 318 -6.44 -9.95 -36.00
CA VAL A 318 -6.11 -11.11 -35.15
C VAL A 318 -4.62 -11.11 -34.85
N GLN A 319 -4.29 -10.92 -33.57
CA GLN A 319 -2.89 -10.97 -33.10
C GLN A 319 -2.50 -12.37 -32.61
N SER A 320 -3.39 -13.02 -31.89
CA SER A 320 -3.11 -14.34 -31.33
C SER A 320 -4.38 -15.17 -31.14
N ILE A 321 -4.19 -16.47 -31.09
CA ILE A 321 -5.21 -17.45 -30.76
C ILE A 321 -4.70 -18.26 -29.58
N SER A 322 -5.48 -18.39 -28.50
CA SER A 322 -5.11 -19.17 -27.32
C SER A 322 -4.83 -20.63 -27.70
N LEU A 323 -3.77 -21.21 -27.11
CA LEU A 323 -3.48 -22.65 -27.26
C LEU A 323 -4.34 -23.53 -26.34
N ILE A 324 -5.00 -22.92 -25.36
CA ILE A 324 -5.82 -23.64 -24.37
C ILE A 324 -7.26 -23.19 -24.55
N GLY A 325 -8.13 -24.17 -24.78
CA GLY A 325 -9.56 -23.95 -24.89
C GLY A 325 -10.23 -23.91 -23.51
N ASN A 326 -11.23 -23.07 -23.38
CA ASN A 326 -12.10 -22.94 -22.21
C ASN A 326 -13.37 -23.75 -22.41
N ALA A 327 -13.54 -24.85 -21.67
CA ALA A 327 -14.77 -25.66 -21.74
C ALA A 327 -15.92 -24.94 -21.00
N LYS A 328 -17.00 -24.61 -21.72
CA LYS A 328 -18.24 -24.05 -21.19
C LYS A 328 -19.43 -24.94 -21.60
N GLN A 329 -20.12 -25.48 -20.60
CA GLN A 329 -21.25 -26.39 -20.83
C GLN A 329 -20.87 -27.59 -21.73
N ASN A 330 -21.27 -27.58 -23.00
CA ASN A 330 -21.06 -28.68 -23.94
C ASN A 330 -20.16 -28.25 -25.14
N ALA A 331 -19.51 -27.12 -25.09
CA ALA A 331 -18.66 -26.57 -26.14
C ALA A 331 -17.31 -26.12 -25.58
N THR A 332 -16.29 -26.12 -26.44
CA THR A 332 -14.96 -25.58 -26.13
C THR A 332 -14.76 -24.30 -26.94
N TYR A 333 -14.39 -23.23 -26.23
CA TYR A 333 -14.11 -21.93 -26.84
C TYR A 333 -12.62 -21.61 -26.72
N TYR A 334 -12.11 -20.95 -27.73
CA TYR A 334 -10.74 -20.45 -27.76
C TYR A 334 -10.76 -18.93 -27.80
N ASP A 335 -9.92 -18.32 -26.97
CA ASP A 335 -9.78 -16.88 -26.93
C ASP A 335 -8.94 -16.40 -28.12
N VAL A 336 -9.54 -15.56 -28.95
CA VAL A 336 -8.92 -14.93 -30.11
C VAL A 336 -8.75 -13.45 -29.78
N THR A 337 -7.51 -12.99 -29.71
CA THR A 337 -7.17 -11.60 -29.41
C THR A 337 -7.04 -10.80 -30.70
N LEU A 338 -7.79 -9.71 -30.80
CA LEU A 338 -7.76 -8.78 -31.91
C LEU A 338 -7.29 -7.41 -31.45
N SER A 339 -6.30 -6.84 -32.12
CA SER A 339 -5.98 -5.42 -31.94
C SER A 339 -6.98 -4.55 -32.68
N ILE A 340 -7.43 -3.49 -32.04
CA ILE A 340 -8.39 -2.54 -32.60
C ILE A 340 -7.82 -1.11 -32.60
N SER A 341 -8.33 -0.27 -33.50
CA SER A 341 -8.09 1.17 -33.47
C SER A 341 -9.39 1.89 -33.68
N THR A 342 -9.77 2.74 -32.75
CA THR A 342 -11.03 3.50 -32.77
C THR A 342 -10.76 4.99 -32.65
N SER A 343 -11.68 5.80 -33.15
CA SER A 343 -11.66 7.28 -32.98
C SER A 343 -12.27 7.74 -31.65
N TRP A 344 -12.85 6.80 -30.89
CA TRP A 344 -13.49 7.01 -29.59
C TRP A 344 -12.85 6.08 -28.54
N GLN A 345 -13.03 6.42 -27.27
CA GLN A 345 -12.41 5.70 -26.19
C GLN A 345 -13.16 4.38 -25.92
N VAL A 346 -12.43 3.27 -26.03
CA VAL A 346 -12.86 1.93 -25.59
C VAL A 346 -12.45 1.75 -24.13
N LEU A 347 -13.35 1.21 -23.31
CA LEU A 347 -13.07 0.89 -21.93
C LEU A 347 -12.99 -0.63 -21.74
N PRO A 348 -12.13 -1.12 -20.86
CA PRO A 348 -12.09 -2.53 -20.49
C PRO A 348 -13.45 -3.01 -20.01
N GLY A 349 -13.86 -4.22 -20.42
CA GLY A 349 -15.16 -4.80 -20.08
C GLY A 349 -16.30 -4.43 -21.02
N MET A 350 -16.09 -3.57 -22.04
CA MET A 350 -17.11 -3.33 -23.05
C MET A 350 -17.37 -4.59 -23.87
N ASN A 351 -18.66 -4.98 -24.02
CA ASN A 351 -19.06 -6.11 -24.84
C ASN A 351 -19.05 -5.73 -26.32
N ALA A 352 -18.65 -6.70 -27.13
CA ALA A 352 -18.63 -6.60 -28.58
C ALA A 352 -19.00 -7.94 -29.23
N THR A 353 -19.34 -7.88 -30.49
CA THR A 353 -19.55 -9.03 -31.37
C THR A 353 -18.53 -9.02 -32.49
N VAL A 354 -17.82 -10.11 -32.69
CA VAL A 354 -16.86 -10.30 -33.78
C VAL A 354 -17.51 -11.16 -34.86
N TRP A 355 -17.47 -10.69 -36.10
CA TRP A 355 -17.99 -11.40 -37.25
C TRP A 355 -16.90 -12.27 -37.86
N LEU A 356 -17.12 -13.58 -37.86
CA LEU A 356 -16.17 -14.53 -38.41
C LEU A 356 -16.37 -14.70 -39.92
N PRO A 357 -15.31 -15.06 -40.69
CA PRO A 357 -15.42 -15.31 -42.11
C PRO A 357 -16.43 -16.40 -42.42
N ALA A 358 -17.19 -16.25 -43.50
CA ALA A 358 -18.05 -17.32 -44.00
C ALA A 358 -17.21 -18.56 -44.33
N GLY A 359 -17.63 -19.72 -43.83
CA GLY A 359 -16.97 -20.98 -44.15
C GLY A 359 -16.89 -21.21 -45.67
N GLN A 360 -15.76 -21.67 -46.14
CA GLN A 360 -15.60 -22.07 -47.55
C GLN A 360 -16.37 -23.37 -47.83
#